data_d682b2d9f3fa5ce6ccbdd4604e965716
#
_entry.id   d682b2d9f3fa5ce6ccbdd4604e965716
#
_cell.length_a   1.000
_cell.length_b   1.000
_cell.length_c   1.000
_cell.angle_alpha   90.00
_cell.angle_beta   90.00
_cell.angle_gamma   90.00
#
_symmetry.space_group_name_H-M   'P 1'
#
loop_
_entity.id
_entity.type
_entity.pdbx_description
1 polymer ?
#
loop_
_entity_poly.entity_id
_entity_poly.type
_entity_poly.pdbx_seq_one_letter_code
_entity_poly.pdbx_strand_id
1 'polypeptide(L)'
;VQRYVDLADPAAGCRPCPDYGRYWTCPPYDVPAADYWAGFDTVLLEGMQFHFTPAMLERRFDPEELAEYTRRLTAEQARQMDRALRRQYPGAAVLTTGGCTLCEECTRPMGRPCRHPQAVGYSLESLGCDVGAAARGELGWELLWPRRDKLP
;
A
#
# COMPACT_ATOMS: atom_id res chain seq x y z
N VAL A 1 -2.11 15.29 -6.54
CA VAL A 1 -2.20 14.44 -5.33
C VAL A 1 -2.89 15.17 -4.19
N GLN A 2 -2.59 16.45 -3.93
CA GLN A 2 -3.15 17.21 -2.80
C GLN A 2 -4.67 17.07 -2.63
N ARG A 3 -5.44 16.96 -3.72
CA ARG A 3 -6.90 16.78 -3.67
C ARG A 3 -7.37 15.42 -3.12
N TYR A 4 -6.47 14.46 -2.98
CA TYR A 4 -6.76 13.12 -2.48
C TYR A 4 -6.11 12.85 -1.12
N VAL A 5 -5.45 13.85 -0.52
CA VAL A 5 -4.71 13.69 0.73
C VAL A 5 -5.38 14.49 1.84
N ASP A 6 -5.81 13.79 2.88
CA ASP A 6 -6.26 14.41 4.13
C ASP A 6 -5.05 14.58 5.06
N LEU A 7 -4.65 15.82 5.25
CA LEU A 7 -3.54 16.19 6.14
C LEU A 7 -4.01 16.54 7.57
N ALA A 8 -5.31 16.66 7.79
CA ALA A 8 -5.84 16.93 9.13
C ALA A 8 -5.68 15.69 10.04
N ASP A 9 -5.89 14.51 9.48
CA ASP A 9 -5.70 13.24 10.19
C ASP A 9 -5.20 12.13 9.23
N PRO A 10 -3.93 12.20 8.78
CA PRO A 10 -3.41 11.29 7.77
C PRO A 10 -3.48 9.81 8.16
N ALA A 11 -3.46 9.51 9.44
CA ALA A 11 -3.46 8.13 9.96
C ALA A 11 -4.85 7.61 10.35
N ALA A 12 -5.92 8.36 10.09
CA ALA A 12 -7.29 7.98 10.50
C ALA A 12 -7.65 6.55 10.07
N GLY A 13 -7.44 6.23 8.80
CA GLY A 13 -7.72 4.91 8.24
C GLY A 13 -6.79 3.80 8.73
N CYS A 14 -5.61 4.17 9.24
CA CYS A 14 -4.62 3.19 9.71
C CYS A 14 -4.81 2.78 11.17
N ARG A 15 -5.42 3.63 12.02
CA ARG A 15 -5.56 3.31 13.46
C ARG A 15 -6.29 2.02 13.77
N PRO A 16 -7.38 1.64 13.07
CA PRO A 16 -8.04 0.37 13.29
C PRO A 16 -7.32 -0.83 12.68
N CYS A 17 -6.26 -0.61 11.91
CA CYS A 17 -5.51 -1.67 11.25
C CYS A 17 -4.69 -2.48 12.28
N PRO A 18 -4.70 -3.83 12.23
CA PRO A 18 -3.90 -4.66 13.12
C PRO A 18 -2.39 -4.46 12.94
N ASP A 19 -1.97 -3.90 11.82
CA ASP A 19 -0.57 -3.62 11.51
C ASP A 19 -0.11 -2.21 11.92
N TYR A 20 -0.99 -1.41 12.52
CA TYR A 20 -0.64 -0.08 13.01
C TYR A 20 0.57 -0.12 13.96
N GLY A 21 1.60 0.64 13.65
CA GLY A 21 2.84 0.68 14.44
C GLY A 21 3.74 -0.56 14.33
N ARG A 22 3.37 -1.59 13.57
CA ARG A 22 4.13 -2.85 13.48
C ARG A 22 5.22 -2.85 12.39
N TYR A 23 5.06 -2.04 11.35
CA TYR A 23 6.02 -1.93 10.27
C TYR A 23 6.60 -0.52 10.18
N TRP A 24 7.82 -0.37 9.68
CA TRP A 24 8.42 0.93 9.42
C TRP A 24 7.69 1.72 8.31
N THR A 25 6.87 1.05 7.53
CA THR A 25 5.98 1.63 6.52
C THR A 25 4.62 2.07 7.06
N CYS A 26 4.33 1.79 8.34
CA CYS A 26 3.07 2.12 9.00
C CYS A 26 3.24 3.32 9.95
N PRO A 27 2.19 4.13 10.19
CA PRO A 27 2.24 5.19 11.19
C PRO A 27 2.29 4.61 12.63
N PRO A 28 2.64 5.40 13.65
CA PRO A 28 3.02 6.80 13.56
C PRO A 28 4.42 7.01 12.99
N TYR A 29 4.63 8.13 12.32
CA TYR A 29 5.93 8.53 11.77
C TYR A 29 6.52 9.70 12.56
N ASP A 30 7.86 9.82 12.53
CA ASP A 30 8.57 10.94 13.12
C ASP A 30 8.44 12.22 12.26
N VAL A 31 8.16 12.06 10.96
CA VAL A 31 7.97 13.16 10.01
C VAL A 31 6.47 13.34 9.75
N PRO A 32 5.92 14.55 9.90
CA PRO A 32 4.54 14.85 9.53
C PRO A 32 4.27 14.55 8.05
N ALA A 33 3.10 14.01 7.74
CA ALA A 33 2.72 13.70 6.36
C ALA A 33 2.76 14.95 5.45
N ALA A 34 2.42 16.12 5.97
CA ALA A 34 2.50 17.38 5.24
C ALA A 34 3.93 17.68 4.78
N ASP A 35 4.91 17.52 5.68
CA ASP A 35 6.32 17.77 5.37
C ASP A 35 6.86 16.73 4.38
N TYR A 36 6.39 15.49 4.49
CA TYR A 36 6.71 14.45 3.52
C TYR A 36 6.24 14.84 2.11
N TRP A 37 4.96 15.21 1.97
CA TRP A 37 4.40 15.61 0.68
C TRP A 37 5.01 16.89 0.11
N ALA A 38 5.41 17.84 0.97
CA ALA A 38 6.07 19.08 0.55
C ALA A 38 7.46 18.85 -0.10
N GLY A 39 8.04 17.66 0.09
CA GLY A 39 9.31 17.28 -0.53
C GLY A 39 9.23 16.91 -2.00
N PHE A 40 8.02 16.90 -2.61
CA PHE A 40 7.81 16.43 -3.98
C PHE A 40 7.01 17.43 -4.82
N ASP A 41 7.52 17.77 -5.99
CA ASP A 41 6.82 18.62 -6.97
C ASP A 41 5.80 17.81 -7.80
N THR A 42 6.10 16.54 -8.04
CA THR A 42 5.30 15.67 -8.91
C THR A 42 5.11 14.31 -8.27
N VAL A 43 3.91 13.76 -8.41
CA VAL A 43 3.59 12.37 -8.04
C VAL A 43 3.05 11.66 -9.27
N LEU A 44 3.67 10.53 -9.60
CA LEU A 44 3.16 9.58 -10.58
C LEU A 44 2.35 8.53 -9.86
N LEU A 45 1.10 8.33 -10.29
CA LEU A 45 0.26 7.24 -9.81
C LEU A 45 0.25 6.12 -10.84
N GLU A 46 0.71 4.95 -10.43
CA GLU A 46 0.60 3.74 -11.25
C GLU A 46 -0.35 2.75 -10.61
N GLY A 47 -1.15 2.07 -11.43
CA GLY A 47 -2.08 1.04 -10.99
C GLY A 47 -1.86 -0.26 -11.75
N MET A 48 -2.27 -1.37 -11.14
CA MET A 48 -2.26 -2.69 -11.73
C MET A 48 -3.62 -3.35 -11.56
N GLN A 49 -4.14 -3.93 -12.63
CA GLN A 49 -5.39 -4.68 -12.62
C GLN A 49 -5.14 -6.18 -12.62
N PHE A 50 -5.87 -6.89 -11.78
CA PHE A 50 -5.93 -8.34 -11.81
C PHE A 50 -7.16 -8.79 -12.59
N HIS A 51 -6.96 -9.69 -13.54
CA HIS A 51 -8.04 -10.29 -14.30
C HIS A 51 -8.21 -11.74 -13.85
N PHE A 52 -9.35 -12.03 -13.21
CA PHE A 52 -9.69 -13.37 -12.78
C PHE A 52 -10.49 -14.10 -13.85
N THR A 53 -10.24 -15.38 -14.00
CA THR A 53 -11.08 -16.23 -14.87
C THR A 53 -12.49 -16.40 -14.30
N PRO A 54 -13.52 -16.68 -15.13
CA PRO A 54 -14.86 -16.95 -14.62
C PRO A 54 -14.90 -18.02 -13.53
N ALA A 55 -14.12 -19.10 -13.70
CA ALA A 55 -14.04 -20.18 -12.72
C ALA A 55 -13.48 -19.69 -11.36
N MET A 56 -12.53 -18.76 -11.36
CA MET A 56 -12.00 -18.17 -10.12
C MET A 56 -13.02 -17.26 -9.44
N LEU A 57 -13.82 -16.51 -10.21
CA LEU A 57 -14.86 -15.63 -9.69
C LEU A 57 -16.06 -16.41 -9.09
N GLU A 58 -16.31 -17.60 -9.61
CA GLU A 58 -17.35 -18.49 -9.08
C GLU A 58 -16.91 -19.29 -7.86
N ARG A 59 -15.59 -19.44 -7.67
CA ARG A 59 -15.03 -20.21 -6.55
C ARG A 59 -15.44 -19.59 -5.22
N ARG A 60 -15.79 -20.48 -4.26
CA ARG A 60 -15.94 -20.15 -2.85
C ARG A 60 -14.63 -20.49 -2.13
N PHE A 61 -14.21 -19.59 -1.29
CA PHE A 61 -13.03 -19.73 -0.48
C PHE A 61 -13.41 -19.82 0.99
N ASP A 62 -12.60 -20.50 1.76
CA ASP A 62 -12.55 -20.26 3.19
C ASP A 62 -12.03 -18.82 3.44
N PRO A 63 -12.55 -18.08 4.43
CA PRO A 63 -12.11 -16.71 4.69
C PRO A 63 -10.60 -16.56 4.92
N GLU A 64 -9.95 -17.50 5.60
CA GLU A 64 -8.51 -17.48 5.82
C GLU A 64 -7.75 -17.78 4.52
N GLU A 65 -8.22 -18.74 3.74
CA GLU A 65 -7.68 -19.04 2.41
C GLU A 65 -7.76 -17.83 1.47
N LEU A 66 -8.90 -17.13 1.46
CA LEU A 66 -9.09 -15.94 0.63
C LEU A 66 -8.14 -14.81 1.04
N ALA A 67 -8.02 -14.57 2.34
CA ALA A 67 -7.12 -13.55 2.87
C ALA A 67 -5.66 -13.86 2.52
N GLU A 68 -5.23 -15.09 2.67
CA GLU A 68 -3.88 -15.52 2.31
C GLU A 68 -3.64 -15.45 0.80
N TYR A 69 -4.60 -15.90 -0.02
CA TYR A 69 -4.50 -15.85 -1.47
C TYR A 69 -4.36 -14.41 -1.97
N THR A 70 -5.24 -13.49 -1.52
CA THR A 70 -5.19 -12.10 -1.91
C THR A 70 -3.94 -11.40 -1.42
N ARG A 71 -3.50 -11.69 -0.19
CA ARG A 71 -2.25 -11.16 0.37
C ARG A 71 -1.02 -11.56 -0.46
N ARG A 72 -0.93 -12.82 -0.88
CA ARG A 72 0.17 -13.30 -1.74
C ARG A 72 0.14 -12.65 -3.11
N LEU A 73 -1.02 -12.60 -3.72
CA LEU A 73 -1.21 -12.01 -5.04
C LEU A 73 -0.78 -10.54 -5.04
N THR A 74 -1.29 -9.74 -4.12
CA THR A 74 -0.96 -8.32 -4.03
C THR A 74 0.50 -8.07 -3.65
N ALA A 75 1.06 -8.85 -2.73
CA ALA A 75 2.46 -8.71 -2.31
C ALA A 75 3.45 -8.99 -3.45
N GLU A 76 3.23 -10.01 -4.26
CA GLU A 76 4.11 -10.30 -5.39
C GLU A 76 4.07 -9.19 -6.43
N GLN A 77 2.89 -8.72 -6.77
CA GLN A 77 2.71 -7.64 -7.74
C GLN A 77 3.29 -6.31 -7.21
N ALA A 78 3.07 -5.99 -5.94
CA ALA A 78 3.66 -4.80 -5.32
C ALA A 78 5.21 -4.83 -5.40
N ARG A 79 5.83 -5.99 -5.15
CA ARG A 79 7.29 -6.14 -5.28
C ARG A 79 7.77 -5.98 -6.73
N GLN A 80 7.03 -6.49 -7.71
CA GLN A 80 7.38 -6.33 -9.12
C GLN A 80 7.27 -4.88 -9.56
N MET A 81 6.18 -4.20 -9.18
CA MET A 81 5.97 -2.78 -9.45
C MET A 81 7.04 -1.91 -8.79
N ASP A 82 7.33 -2.10 -7.51
CA ASP A 82 8.39 -1.38 -6.80
C ASP A 82 9.74 -1.48 -7.51
N ARG A 83 10.13 -2.70 -7.90
CA ARG A 83 11.37 -2.91 -8.65
C ARG A 83 11.38 -2.24 -10.02
N ALA A 84 10.24 -2.24 -10.71
CA ALA A 84 10.11 -1.59 -12.02
C ALA A 84 10.21 -0.07 -11.89
N LEU A 85 9.48 0.52 -10.93
CA LEU A 85 9.48 1.96 -10.68
C LEU A 85 10.87 2.47 -10.27
N ARG A 86 11.55 1.79 -9.35
CA ARG A 86 12.91 2.18 -8.93
C ARG A 86 13.93 2.11 -10.07
N ARG A 87 13.75 1.19 -11.04
CA ARG A 87 14.61 1.15 -12.25
C ARG A 87 14.28 2.27 -13.22
N GLN A 88 13.00 2.56 -13.40
CA GLN A 88 12.54 3.56 -14.36
C GLN A 88 12.77 4.98 -13.87
N TYR A 89 12.66 5.21 -12.57
CA TYR A 89 12.77 6.54 -11.93
C TYR A 89 13.83 6.51 -10.82
N PRO A 90 15.12 6.46 -11.17
CA PRO A 90 16.20 6.49 -10.17
C PRO A 90 16.12 7.75 -9.32
N GLY A 91 16.15 7.59 -8.00
CA GLY A 91 16.05 8.71 -7.06
C GLY A 91 14.63 9.12 -6.67
N ALA A 92 13.60 8.58 -7.30
CA ALA A 92 12.22 8.79 -6.85
C ALA A 92 11.94 8.03 -5.54
N ALA A 93 11.12 8.64 -4.67
CA ALA A 93 10.55 7.92 -3.55
C ALA A 93 9.39 7.06 -4.07
N VAL A 94 9.49 5.75 -3.88
CA VAL A 94 8.43 4.81 -4.25
C VAL A 94 7.55 4.56 -3.04
N LEU A 95 6.27 4.90 -3.16
CA LEU A 95 5.22 4.57 -2.20
C LEU A 95 4.53 3.28 -2.61
N THR A 96 4.03 2.55 -1.63
CA THR A 96 3.35 1.28 -1.83
C THR A 96 1.92 1.33 -1.31
N THR A 97 1.22 0.22 -1.36
CA THR A 97 -0.05 0.01 -0.68
C THR A 97 0.10 -1.11 0.35
N GLY A 98 -0.52 -0.96 1.50
CA GLY A 98 -0.47 -1.95 2.58
C GLY A 98 0.88 -2.03 3.32
N GLY A 99 1.09 -3.13 4.00
CA GLY A 99 2.26 -3.37 4.85
C GLY A 99 3.53 -3.73 4.06
N CYS A 100 4.68 -3.52 4.69
CA CYS A 100 5.98 -3.88 4.14
C CYS A 100 6.17 -5.41 4.03
N THR A 101 6.70 -5.86 2.91
CA THR A 101 6.97 -7.29 2.63
C THR A 101 8.46 -7.60 2.43
N LEU A 102 9.36 -6.68 2.81
CA LEU A 102 10.81 -6.84 2.61
C LEU A 102 11.45 -7.85 3.57
N CYS A 103 10.83 -8.08 4.72
CA CYS A 103 11.32 -9.00 5.75
C CYS A 103 10.18 -9.94 6.17
N GLU A 104 10.53 -11.13 6.61
CA GLU A 104 9.60 -12.06 7.25
C GLU A 104 9.04 -11.45 8.54
N GLU A 105 9.91 -10.86 9.36
CA GLU A 105 9.55 -10.10 10.56
C GLU A 105 10.16 -8.71 10.53
N CYS A 106 9.34 -7.68 10.77
CA CYS A 106 9.81 -6.31 10.86
C CYS A 106 10.51 -6.06 12.20
N THR A 107 11.58 -5.26 12.16
CA THR A 107 12.35 -4.89 13.35
C THR A 107 11.68 -3.83 14.21
N ARG A 108 10.66 -3.14 13.72
CA ARG A 108 10.00 -2.04 14.43
C ARG A 108 9.42 -2.44 15.80
N PRO A 109 8.70 -3.57 15.95
CA PRO A 109 8.19 -4.01 17.25
C PRO A 109 9.29 -4.25 18.30
N MET A 110 10.51 -4.52 17.83
CA MET A 110 11.69 -4.73 18.68
C MET A 110 12.45 -3.42 18.98
N GLY A 111 11.96 -2.27 18.51
CA GLY A 111 12.64 -0.98 18.64
C GLY A 111 13.98 -0.90 17.91
N ARG A 112 14.20 -1.73 16.87
CA ARG A 112 15.46 -1.77 16.12
C ARG A 112 15.29 -1.10 14.76
N PRO A 113 16.34 -0.45 14.21
CA PRO A 113 16.29 0.18 12.88
C PRO A 113 15.85 -0.78 11.77
N CYS A 114 15.26 -0.23 10.70
CA CYS A 114 14.93 -1.00 9.51
C CYS A 114 16.19 -1.67 8.92
N ARG A 115 16.06 -2.94 8.52
CA ARG A 115 17.15 -3.68 7.84
C ARG A 115 17.39 -3.20 6.41
N HIS A 116 16.38 -2.56 5.81
CA HIS A 116 16.38 -2.11 4.41
C HIS A 116 15.97 -0.65 4.27
N PRO A 117 16.65 0.31 4.94
CA PRO A 117 16.20 1.69 5.02
C PRO A 117 16.15 2.37 3.64
N GLN A 118 16.95 1.89 2.67
CA GLN A 118 16.98 2.43 1.31
C GLN A 118 15.86 1.87 0.40
N ALA A 119 15.24 0.77 0.81
CA ALA A 119 14.20 0.09 0.05
C ALA A 119 12.80 0.25 0.67
N VAL A 120 12.73 0.73 1.92
CA VAL A 120 11.45 0.95 2.59
C VAL A 120 10.68 2.10 1.93
N GLY A 121 9.40 1.87 1.64
CA GLY A 121 8.48 2.90 1.14
C GLY A 121 7.25 2.96 2.04
N TYR A 122 6.77 4.15 2.33
CA TYR A 122 5.52 4.34 3.05
C TYR A 122 4.33 3.89 2.20
N SER A 123 3.22 3.53 2.83
CA SER A 123 1.99 3.32 2.07
C SER A 123 1.29 4.66 1.80
N LEU A 124 0.62 4.75 0.66
CA LEU A 124 -0.13 5.95 0.27
C LEU A 124 -1.18 6.30 1.33
N GLU A 125 -1.92 5.29 1.80
CA GLU A 125 -2.96 5.44 2.82
C GLU A 125 -2.40 5.98 4.13
N SER A 126 -1.19 5.56 4.51
CA SER A 126 -0.56 5.97 5.77
C SER A 126 -0.08 7.42 5.79
N LEU A 127 0.01 8.01 4.61
CA LEU A 127 0.29 9.44 4.39
C LEU A 127 -0.97 10.25 4.09
N GLY A 128 -2.15 9.71 4.38
CA GLY A 128 -3.44 10.37 4.26
C GLY A 128 -4.08 10.30 2.88
N CYS A 129 -3.56 9.52 1.94
CA CYS A 129 -4.13 9.43 0.60
C CYS A 129 -5.39 8.54 0.59
N ASP A 130 -6.50 9.07 0.08
CA ASP A 130 -7.65 8.27 -0.35
C ASP A 130 -7.32 7.60 -1.69
N VAL A 131 -6.78 6.38 -1.60
CA VAL A 131 -6.35 5.62 -2.78
C VAL A 131 -7.52 5.26 -3.68
N GLY A 132 -8.71 5.06 -3.12
CA GLY A 132 -9.93 4.80 -3.90
C GLY A 132 -10.34 6.01 -4.73
N ALA A 133 -10.37 7.20 -4.12
CA ALA A 133 -10.66 8.44 -4.84
C ALA A 133 -9.58 8.76 -5.88
N ALA A 134 -8.30 8.54 -5.55
CA ALA A 134 -7.19 8.74 -6.47
C ALA A 134 -7.27 7.79 -7.68
N ALA A 135 -7.54 6.50 -7.46
CA ALA A 135 -7.71 5.52 -8.54
C ALA A 135 -8.88 5.89 -9.46
N ARG A 136 -10.04 6.29 -8.90
CA ARG A 136 -11.17 6.74 -9.72
C ARG A 136 -10.86 8.00 -10.50
N GLY A 137 -10.25 8.99 -9.85
CA GLY A 137 -10.02 10.31 -10.46
C GLY A 137 -8.88 10.34 -11.47
N GLU A 138 -7.82 9.57 -11.27
CA GLU A 138 -6.62 9.62 -12.11
C GLU A 138 -6.54 8.46 -13.11
N LEU A 139 -7.03 7.28 -12.73
CA LEU A 139 -6.94 6.07 -13.56
C LEU A 139 -8.30 5.65 -14.16
N GLY A 140 -9.40 6.22 -13.67
CA GLY A 140 -10.75 5.80 -14.06
C GLY A 140 -11.13 4.41 -13.54
N TRP A 141 -10.48 3.95 -12.47
CA TRP A 141 -10.65 2.60 -11.95
C TRP A 141 -11.35 2.59 -10.60
N GLU A 142 -12.25 1.62 -10.43
CA GLU A 142 -12.85 1.33 -9.13
C GLU A 142 -12.02 0.27 -8.41
N LEU A 143 -11.65 0.55 -7.15
CA LEU A 143 -11.01 -0.45 -6.31
C LEU A 143 -12.07 -1.43 -5.79
N LEU A 144 -11.88 -2.69 -6.10
CA LEU A 144 -12.75 -3.77 -5.66
C LEU A 144 -12.06 -4.59 -4.56
N TRP A 145 -12.82 -4.97 -3.55
CA TRP A 145 -12.33 -5.74 -2.42
C TRP A 145 -12.99 -7.12 -2.36
N PRO A 146 -12.29 -8.15 -1.90
CA PRO A 146 -12.88 -9.45 -1.67
C PRO A 146 -14.10 -9.37 -0.77
N ARG A 147 -15.14 -10.14 -1.07
CA ARG A 147 -16.38 -10.18 -0.30
C ARG A 147 -16.52 -11.52 0.39
N ARG A 148 -16.37 -11.55 1.72
CA ARG A 148 -16.50 -12.75 2.57
C ARG A 148 -15.71 -13.96 2.05
N ASP A 149 -16.25 -14.66 1.07
CA ASP A 149 -15.77 -15.94 0.55
C ASP A 149 -15.51 -15.91 -0.97
N LYS A 150 -15.49 -14.71 -1.58
CA LYS A 150 -15.33 -14.53 -3.04
C LYS A 150 -14.30 -13.46 -3.38
N LEU A 151 -13.63 -13.67 -4.50
CA LEU A 151 -12.92 -12.61 -5.20
C LEU A 151 -13.87 -11.50 -5.67
N PRO A 152 -13.40 -10.25 -5.81
CA PRO A 152 -14.23 -9.11 -6.21
C PRO A 152 -14.73 -9.22 -7.64
#